data_4b878b3d79f83421653781806a03f754
#
_entry.id   4b878b3d79f83421653781806a03f754
#
_cell.length_a   1.000
_cell.length_b   1.000
_cell.length_c   1.000
_cell.angle_alpha   90.00
_cell.angle_beta   90.00
_cell.angle_gamma   90.00
#
_symmetry.space_group_name_H-M   'P 1'
#
loop_
_entity.id
_entity.type
_entity.pdbx_description
1 polymer ?
#
loop_
_entity_poly.entity_id
_entity_poly.type
_entity_poly.pdbx_seq_one_letter_code
_entity_poly.pdbx_strand_id
1 'polypeptide(L)'
;MTVPAAGGASGFDGASGSAPLRVVVADDQASVREGLVLLLGGLPGIDVVGAAADGEQALELVAAHKPDAILLDLHMPVLDGIAATRRLTAEHPGVAIVVLTTYVDDNSVLDALRAGARSYLTKDADRTDIARALQAAAGGLTVFDPRVHDTLLAAAAPARPDPGPADPGRTAPPDGLTHREAEILALIGAGLTNPEIAERLYLSNHTVKTHINRIFAKTGSRDRAAAIGYARRHHLG
;
A
#
# COMPACT_ATOMS: atom_id res chain seq x y z
N MET A 1 7.36 46.31 -58.90
CA MET A 1 6.92 44.98 -58.53
C MET A 1 7.36 44.74 -57.07
N THR A 2 6.45 44.98 -56.18
CA THR A 2 6.71 45.00 -54.72
C THR A 2 6.02 43.81 -54.14
N VAL A 3 6.77 42.95 -53.43
CA VAL A 3 6.25 41.75 -52.67
C VAL A 3 6.04 42.16 -51.22
N PRO A 4 4.87 41.98 -50.61
CA PRO A 4 4.70 42.21 -49.20
C PRO A 4 5.11 40.96 -48.40
N ALA A 5 5.90 41.17 -47.36
CA ALA A 5 6.22 40.19 -46.32
C ALA A 5 5.00 39.97 -45.40
N ALA A 6 4.53 38.74 -45.29
CA ALA A 6 3.56 38.33 -44.30
C ALA A 6 4.31 37.67 -43.13
N GLY A 7 4.50 38.41 -42.04
CA GLY A 7 4.90 37.90 -40.77
C GLY A 7 3.64 37.38 -40.00
N GLY A 8 3.51 36.10 -39.88
CA GLY A 8 2.52 35.46 -39.02
C GLY A 8 3.24 34.68 -37.94
N ALA A 9 3.59 35.32 -36.84
CA ALA A 9 4.00 34.61 -35.63
C ALA A 9 2.75 34.03 -34.94
N SER A 10 2.46 32.76 -35.22
CA SER A 10 1.52 32.00 -34.43
C SER A 10 2.15 31.72 -33.08
N GLY A 11 1.74 32.44 -32.07
CA GLY A 11 2.01 32.14 -30.69
C GLY A 11 1.40 30.78 -30.34
N PHE A 12 2.24 29.84 -29.98
CA PHE A 12 1.82 28.63 -29.27
C PHE A 12 1.45 29.01 -27.82
N ASP A 13 0.26 29.55 -27.62
CA ASP A 13 -0.39 29.64 -26.31
C ASP A 13 -0.99 28.29 -26.00
N GLY A 14 -0.17 27.37 -25.53
CA GLY A 14 -0.53 26.01 -25.11
C GLY A 14 -0.49 25.83 -23.60
N ALA A 15 -0.96 26.80 -22.84
CA ALA A 15 -1.29 26.57 -21.43
C ALA A 15 -2.77 26.18 -21.34
N SER A 16 -3.09 24.93 -21.67
CA SER A 16 -4.35 24.32 -21.24
C SER A 16 -4.29 24.25 -19.72
N GLY A 17 -4.84 25.27 -19.04
CA GLY A 17 -5.03 25.34 -17.61
C GLY A 17 -6.08 24.32 -17.16
N SER A 18 -5.72 23.05 -17.12
CA SER A 18 -6.51 22.06 -16.39
C SER A 18 -6.48 22.43 -14.90
N ALA A 19 -7.62 22.33 -14.22
CA ALA A 19 -7.68 22.57 -12.79
C ALA A 19 -6.66 21.67 -12.07
N PRO A 20 -6.03 22.12 -10.98
CA PRO A 20 -5.08 21.32 -10.25
C PRO A 20 -5.75 20.05 -9.69
N LEU A 21 -5.02 18.93 -9.70
CA LEU A 21 -5.44 17.67 -9.11
C LEU A 21 -5.58 17.84 -7.59
N ARG A 22 -6.77 17.64 -7.07
CA ARG A 22 -7.09 17.78 -5.65
C ARG A 22 -6.79 16.48 -4.93
N VAL A 23 -5.91 16.53 -3.93
CA VAL A 23 -5.38 15.34 -3.25
C VAL A 23 -5.56 15.45 -1.73
N VAL A 24 -5.97 14.35 -1.10
CA VAL A 24 -5.88 14.15 0.35
C VAL A 24 -4.66 13.26 0.64
N VAL A 25 -3.93 13.58 1.71
CA VAL A 25 -2.81 12.76 2.20
C VAL A 25 -3.20 12.15 3.54
N ALA A 26 -3.04 10.83 3.70
CA ALA A 26 -3.33 10.11 4.94
C ALA A 26 -2.12 9.26 5.37
N ASP A 27 -1.56 9.57 6.55
CA ASP A 27 -0.39 8.88 7.13
C ASP A 27 -0.39 9.12 8.65
N ASP A 28 -0.16 8.09 9.46
CA ASP A 28 -0.18 8.22 10.92
C ASP A 28 1.05 8.96 11.47
N GLN A 29 2.17 8.94 10.72
CA GLN A 29 3.40 9.60 11.11
C GLN A 29 3.37 11.08 10.73
N ALA A 30 3.26 11.96 11.72
CA ALA A 30 3.14 13.40 11.51
C ALA A 30 4.23 13.98 10.61
N SER A 31 5.51 13.59 10.84
CA SER A 31 6.64 14.08 10.04
C SER A 31 6.57 13.64 8.57
N VAL A 32 6.09 12.42 8.30
CA VAL A 32 5.90 11.91 6.93
C VAL A 32 4.75 12.65 6.28
N ARG A 33 3.61 12.75 6.96
CA ARG A 33 2.41 13.44 6.48
C ARG A 33 2.69 14.90 6.14
N GLU A 34 3.33 15.65 7.05
CA GLU A 34 3.72 17.05 6.82
C GLU A 34 4.71 17.18 5.65
N GLY A 35 5.70 16.27 5.58
CA GLY A 35 6.66 16.21 4.48
C GLY A 35 5.97 16.00 3.12
N LEU A 36 5.03 15.06 3.03
CA LEU A 36 4.25 14.79 1.81
C LEU A 36 3.39 15.99 1.41
N VAL A 37 2.73 16.66 2.37
CA VAL A 37 1.94 17.87 2.10
C VAL A 37 2.81 18.97 1.50
N LEU A 38 4.00 19.22 2.08
CA LEU A 38 4.93 20.22 1.55
C LEU A 38 5.49 19.84 0.18
N LEU A 39 5.87 18.57 -0.01
CA LEU A 39 6.44 18.10 -1.28
C LEU A 39 5.44 18.15 -2.41
N LEU A 40 4.20 17.71 -2.18
CA LEU A 40 3.15 17.68 -3.19
C LEU A 40 2.58 19.08 -3.45
N GLY A 41 2.35 19.88 -2.41
CA GLY A 41 1.86 21.26 -2.54
C GLY A 41 2.84 22.21 -3.27
N GLY A 42 4.13 21.83 -3.32
CA GLY A 42 5.14 22.54 -4.13
C GLY A 42 5.16 22.14 -5.62
N LEU A 43 4.36 21.17 -6.05
CA LEU A 43 4.35 20.73 -7.44
C LEU A 43 3.24 21.43 -8.24
N PRO A 44 3.55 21.90 -9.47
CA PRO A 44 2.54 22.50 -10.32
C PRO A 44 1.46 21.47 -10.68
N GLY A 45 0.20 21.89 -10.62
CA GLY A 45 -0.94 21.04 -10.98
C GLY A 45 -1.39 20.04 -9.90
N ILE A 46 -0.90 20.15 -8.66
CA ILE A 46 -1.39 19.40 -7.48
C ILE A 46 -1.83 20.39 -6.40
N ASP A 47 -3.00 20.15 -5.82
CA ASP A 47 -3.56 20.89 -4.68
C ASP A 47 -3.86 19.93 -3.55
N VAL A 48 -3.14 20.03 -2.42
CA VAL A 48 -3.38 19.18 -1.25
C VAL A 48 -4.48 19.81 -0.41
N VAL A 49 -5.68 19.25 -0.49
CA VAL A 49 -6.91 19.78 0.12
C VAL A 49 -7.18 19.26 1.53
N GLY A 50 -6.39 18.30 2.02
CA GLY A 50 -6.53 17.77 3.37
C GLY A 50 -5.43 16.81 3.76
N ALA A 51 -5.22 16.65 5.08
CA ALA A 51 -4.24 15.73 5.66
C ALA A 51 -4.85 15.00 6.86
N ALA A 52 -4.83 13.67 6.85
CA ALA A 52 -5.43 12.77 7.84
C ALA A 52 -4.34 11.99 8.60
N ALA A 53 -4.57 11.70 9.87
CA ALA A 53 -3.68 10.89 10.70
C ALA A 53 -4.15 9.41 10.83
N ASP A 54 -5.34 9.11 10.34
CA ASP A 54 -5.94 7.78 10.36
C ASP A 54 -7.00 7.63 9.25
N GLY A 55 -7.51 6.42 9.09
CA GLY A 55 -8.47 6.10 8.03
C GLY A 55 -9.84 6.74 8.22
N GLU A 56 -10.32 6.98 9.46
CA GLU A 56 -11.61 7.65 9.68
C GLU A 56 -11.53 9.12 9.28
N GLN A 57 -10.47 9.84 9.70
CA GLN A 57 -10.22 11.21 9.26
C GLN A 57 -10.07 11.30 7.72
N ALA A 58 -9.43 10.30 7.10
CA ALA A 58 -9.30 10.23 5.66
C ALA A 58 -10.68 10.18 4.97
N LEU A 59 -11.61 9.35 5.46
CA LEU A 59 -12.98 9.27 4.96
C LEU A 59 -13.74 10.60 5.13
N GLU A 60 -13.64 11.22 6.30
CA GLU A 60 -14.27 12.52 6.58
C GLU A 60 -13.78 13.61 5.61
N LEU A 61 -12.46 13.68 5.38
CA LEU A 61 -11.86 14.65 4.48
C LEU A 61 -12.25 14.39 3.02
N VAL A 62 -12.31 13.13 2.59
CA VAL A 62 -12.77 12.77 1.25
C VAL A 62 -14.22 13.16 1.05
N ALA A 63 -15.10 12.91 2.02
CA ALA A 63 -16.51 13.30 1.96
C ALA A 63 -16.68 14.81 1.88
N ALA A 64 -15.91 15.57 2.68
CA ALA A 64 -16.00 17.03 2.76
C ALA A 64 -15.42 17.73 1.52
N HIS A 65 -14.24 17.29 1.06
CA HIS A 65 -13.49 17.98 0.03
C HIS A 65 -13.68 17.43 -1.38
N LYS A 66 -14.18 16.19 -1.52
CA LYS A 66 -14.37 15.49 -2.80
C LYS A 66 -13.10 15.60 -3.68
N PRO A 67 -11.96 15.08 -3.21
CA PRO A 67 -10.72 15.12 -3.96
C PRO A 67 -10.76 14.19 -5.18
N ASP A 68 -9.85 14.40 -6.12
CA ASP A 68 -9.68 13.52 -7.28
C ASP A 68 -8.90 12.25 -6.90
N ALA A 69 -7.98 12.37 -5.93
CA ALA A 69 -7.17 11.25 -5.46
C ALA A 69 -6.87 11.37 -3.95
N ILE A 70 -6.53 10.22 -3.36
CA ILE A 70 -5.98 10.14 -2.01
C ILE A 70 -4.67 9.35 -2.04
N LEU A 71 -3.64 9.87 -1.36
CA LEU A 71 -2.42 9.16 -1.02
C LEU A 71 -2.56 8.60 0.38
N LEU A 72 -2.52 7.27 0.52
CA LEU A 72 -2.98 6.57 1.72
C LEU A 72 -1.93 5.58 2.22
N ASP A 73 -1.49 5.74 3.47
CA ASP A 73 -0.71 4.70 4.14
C ASP A 73 -1.60 3.51 4.55
N LEU A 74 -1.02 2.32 4.56
CA LEU A 74 -1.71 1.10 5.00
C LEU A 74 -1.73 0.95 6.53
N HIS A 75 -0.69 1.44 7.20
CA HIS A 75 -0.49 1.18 8.62
C HIS A 75 -0.87 2.38 9.46
N MET A 76 -2.16 2.57 9.67
CA MET A 76 -2.71 3.65 10.48
C MET A 76 -3.52 3.13 11.67
N PRO A 77 -3.60 3.86 12.79
CA PRO A 77 -4.46 3.53 13.93
C PRO A 77 -5.95 3.77 13.58
N VAL A 78 -6.85 3.38 14.46
CA VAL A 78 -8.30 3.55 14.39
C VAL A 78 -8.91 2.77 13.23
N LEU A 79 -8.66 3.18 11.97
CA LEU A 79 -9.03 2.47 10.76
C LEU A 79 -7.78 2.31 9.89
N ASP A 80 -7.39 1.07 9.62
CA ASP A 80 -6.24 0.78 8.77
C ASP A 80 -6.50 1.13 7.29
N GLY A 81 -5.42 1.29 6.50
CA GLY A 81 -5.53 1.75 5.12
C GLY A 81 -6.25 0.77 4.20
N ILE A 82 -6.22 -0.54 4.46
CA ILE A 82 -6.96 -1.53 3.66
C ILE A 82 -8.46 -1.40 3.92
N ALA A 83 -8.86 -1.28 5.18
CA ALA A 83 -10.25 -1.07 5.55
C ALA A 83 -10.76 0.30 5.05
N ALA A 84 -9.94 1.36 5.16
CA ALA A 84 -10.23 2.67 4.59
C ALA A 84 -10.39 2.60 3.06
N THR A 85 -9.50 1.88 2.35
CA THR A 85 -9.60 1.67 0.90
C THR A 85 -10.93 1.02 0.51
N ARG A 86 -11.38 -0.03 1.23
CA ARG A 86 -12.67 -0.69 0.94
C ARG A 86 -13.84 0.26 1.10
N ARG A 87 -13.84 1.06 2.18
CA ARG A 87 -14.90 2.05 2.42
C ARG A 87 -14.87 3.16 1.39
N LEU A 88 -13.70 3.72 1.09
CA LEU A 88 -13.54 4.75 0.06
C LEU A 88 -14.01 4.27 -1.31
N THR A 89 -13.66 3.04 -1.71
CA THR A 89 -14.11 2.45 -2.98
C THR A 89 -15.62 2.31 -3.05
N ALA A 90 -16.27 1.93 -1.95
CA ALA A 90 -17.72 1.76 -1.89
C ALA A 90 -18.48 3.10 -1.79
N GLU A 91 -18.01 4.03 -0.96
CA GLU A 91 -18.70 5.28 -0.63
C GLU A 91 -18.31 6.41 -1.60
N HIS A 92 -17.09 6.39 -2.18
CA HIS A 92 -16.54 7.44 -3.06
C HIS A 92 -15.84 6.85 -4.30
N PRO A 93 -16.53 6.13 -5.20
CA PRO A 93 -15.93 5.38 -6.32
C PRO A 93 -15.21 6.27 -7.34
N GLY A 94 -15.45 7.58 -7.33
CA GLY A 94 -14.77 8.56 -8.18
C GLY A 94 -13.36 8.91 -7.71
N VAL A 95 -13.03 8.66 -6.44
CA VAL A 95 -11.72 9.02 -5.87
C VAL A 95 -10.69 7.95 -6.19
N ALA A 96 -9.56 8.35 -6.76
CA ALA A 96 -8.46 7.45 -7.05
C ALA A 96 -7.63 7.19 -5.77
N ILE A 97 -7.44 5.93 -5.42
CA ILE A 97 -6.71 5.55 -4.21
C ILE A 97 -5.32 5.10 -4.61
N VAL A 98 -4.30 5.83 -4.15
CA VAL A 98 -2.87 5.54 -4.31
C VAL A 98 -2.32 5.15 -2.95
N VAL A 99 -1.86 3.92 -2.81
CA VAL A 99 -1.24 3.43 -1.58
C VAL A 99 0.23 3.84 -1.55
N LEU A 100 0.69 4.36 -0.40
CA LEU A 100 2.08 4.67 -0.13
C LEU A 100 2.49 3.99 1.18
N THR A 101 3.39 3.02 1.14
CA THR A 101 3.77 2.23 2.33
C THR A 101 5.27 2.07 2.46
N THR A 102 5.74 1.83 3.67
CA THR A 102 7.17 1.54 3.92
C THR A 102 7.55 0.13 3.46
N TYR A 103 6.61 -0.81 3.46
CA TYR A 103 6.89 -2.24 3.24
C TYR A 103 6.01 -2.80 2.13
N VAL A 104 6.67 -3.49 1.20
CA VAL A 104 6.00 -4.31 0.18
C VAL A 104 6.01 -5.74 0.70
N ASP A 105 4.89 -6.20 1.24
CA ASP A 105 4.63 -7.63 1.40
C ASP A 105 3.52 -8.06 0.44
N ASP A 106 3.67 -9.25 -0.12
CA ASP A 106 2.81 -9.75 -1.19
C ASP A 106 1.32 -9.74 -0.82
N ASN A 107 1.00 -10.01 0.44
CA ASN A 107 -0.39 -10.05 0.90
C ASN A 107 -0.99 -8.64 1.02
N SER A 108 -0.26 -7.69 1.58
CA SER A 108 -0.73 -6.30 1.71
C SER A 108 -0.94 -5.64 0.36
N VAL A 109 -0.07 -5.92 -0.63
CA VAL A 109 -0.25 -5.47 -2.01
C VAL A 109 -1.56 -5.99 -2.59
N LEU A 110 -1.76 -7.31 -2.54
CA LEU A 110 -2.94 -7.96 -3.11
C LEU A 110 -4.23 -7.53 -2.40
N ASP A 111 -4.19 -7.39 -1.08
CA ASP A 111 -5.35 -6.98 -0.30
C ASP A 111 -5.73 -5.52 -0.56
N ALA A 112 -4.75 -4.61 -0.73
CA ALA A 112 -5.00 -3.23 -1.10
C ALA A 112 -5.63 -3.12 -2.51
N LEU A 113 -5.10 -3.87 -3.47
CA LEU A 113 -5.65 -3.88 -4.84
C LEU A 113 -7.04 -4.49 -4.91
N ARG A 114 -7.29 -5.60 -4.20
CA ARG A 114 -8.63 -6.20 -4.07
C ARG A 114 -9.61 -5.26 -3.37
N ALA A 115 -9.13 -4.42 -2.46
CA ALA A 115 -9.91 -3.40 -1.81
C ALA A 115 -10.28 -2.23 -2.74
N GLY A 116 -9.59 -2.06 -3.89
CA GLY A 116 -9.87 -1.06 -4.90
C GLY A 116 -8.77 0.01 -5.06
N ALA A 117 -7.59 -0.18 -4.47
CA ALA A 117 -6.47 0.70 -4.75
C ALA A 117 -6.09 0.66 -6.23
N ARG A 118 -5.84 1.83 -6.85
CA ARG A 118 -5.44 1.95 -8.26
C ARG A 118 -3.93 1.94 -8.45
N SER A 119 -3.18 2.35 -7.45
CA SER A 119 -1.71 2.38 -7.51
C SER A 119 -1.12 2.02 -6.15
N TYR A 120 0.09 1.50 -6.19
CA TYR A 120 0.82 1.10 -5.00
C TYR A 120 2.29 1.50 -5.14
N LEU A 121 2.77 2.31 -4.20
CA LEU A 121 4.12 2.84 -4.15
C LEU A 121 4.76 2.57 -2.79
N THR A 122 6.07 2.57 -2.75
CA THR A 122 6.85 2.55 -1.51
C THR A 122 7.18 3.97 -1.05
N LYS A 123 7.36 4.19 0.27
CA LYS A 123 7.68 5.53 0.84
C LYS A 123 9.07 6.04 0.46
N ASP A 124 9.89 5.22 -0.21
CA ASP A 124 11.15 5.63 -0.84
C ASP A 124 10.98 6.13 -2.29
N ALA A 125 9.75 6.13 -2.83
CA ALA A 125 9.45 6.74 -4.11
C ALA A 125 9.72 8.25 -4.08
N ASP A 126 10.29 8.78 -5.16
CA ASP A 126 10.51 10.20 -5.25
C ASP A 126 9.21 10.99 -5.49
N ARG A 127 9.26 12.31 -5.23
CA ARG A 127 8.09 13.18 -5.37
C ARG A 127 7.48 13.18 -6.77
N THR A 128 8.31 12.96 -7.79
CA THR A 128 7.88 12.96 -9.21
C THR A 128 7.11 11.69 -9.52
N ASP A 129 7.55 10.56 -8.96
CA ASP A 129 6.87 9.27 -9.11
C ASP A 129 5.53 9.25 -8.37
N ILE A 130 5.48 9.83 -7.16
CA ILE A 130 4.22 9.97 -6.40
C ILE A 130 3.24 10.86 -7.18
N ALA A 131 3.69 12.01 -7.69
CA ALA A 131 2.85 12.90 -8.48
C ALA A 131 2.32 12.23 -9.76
N ARG A 132 3.19 11.51 -10.46
CA ARG A 132 2.83 10.76 -11.67
C ARG A 132 1.82 9.67 -11.37
N ALA A 133 1.98 8.93 -10.28
CA ALA A 133 1.03 7.90 -9.87
C ALA A 133 -0.33 8.48 -9.50
N LEU A 134 -0.38 9.60 -8.78
CA LEU A 134 -1.62 10.32 -8.45
C LEU A 134 -2.36 10.79 -9.71
N GLN A 135 -1.65 11.43 -10.65
CA GLN A 135 -2.21 11.90 -11.92
C GLN A 135 -2.72 10.75 -12.78
N ALA A 136 -1.93 9.67 -12.91
CA ALA A 136 -2.31 8.48 -13.67
C ALA A 136 -3.54 7.79 -13.05
N ALA A 137 -3.56 7.63 -11.72
CA ALA A 137 -4.68 7.00 -11.01
C ALA A 137 -5.98 7.82 -11.15
N ALA A 138 -5.91 9.15 -11.05
CA ALA A 138 -7.05 10.04 -11.28
C ALA A 138 -7.54 9.95 -12.73
N GLY A 139 -6.63 9.76 -13.70
CA GLY A 139 -6.96 9.50 -15.11
C GLY A 139 -7.45 8.08 -15.41
N GLY A 140 -7.62 7.22 -14.38
CA GLY A 140 -8.09 5.83 -14.55
C GLY A 140 -6.98 4.83 -14.94
N LEU A 141 -5.72 5.25 -14.94
CA LEU A 141 -4.57 4.40 -15.20
C LEU A 141 -4.01 3.83 -13.90
N THR A 142 -3.34 2.69 -14.00
CA THR A 142 -2.70 2.02 -12.87
C THR A 142 -1.18 2.13 -13.00
N VAL A 143 -0.51 2.56 -11.93
CA VAL A 143 0.96 2.61 -11.86
C VAL A 143 1.41 1.83 -10.64
N PHE A 144 2.32 0.89 -10.85
CA PHE A 144 2.90 0.09 -9.78
C PHE A 144 4.41 0.33 -9.68
N ASP A 145 4.92 0.34 -8.45
CA ASP A 145 6.35 0.18 -8.19
C ASP A 145 6.83 -1.14 -8.84
N PRO A 146 8.01 -1.21 -9.45
CA PRO A 146 8.57 -2.44 -10.02
C PRO A 146 8.55 -3.63 -9.06
N ARG A 147 8.73 -3.40 -7.77
CA ARG A 147 8.68 -4.44 -6.72
C ARG A 147 7.29 -5.07 -6.57
N VAL A 148 6.24 -4.29 -6.85
CA VAL A 148 4.84 -4.75 -6.82
C VAL A 148 4.50 -5.57 -8.06
N HIS A 149 5.16 -5.30 -9.17
CA HIS A 149 4.93 -5.99 -10.44
C HIS A 149 5.19 -7.50 -10.36
N ASP A 150 6.27 -7.91 -9.70
CA ASP A 150 6.61 -9.33 -9.53
C ASP A 150 5.56 -10.07 -8.70
N THR A 151 5.07 -9.44 -7.64
CA THR A 151 3.97 -9.96 -6.80
C THR A 151 2.69 -10.13 -7.61
N LEU A 152 2.36 -9.16 -8.46
CA LEU A 152 1.17 -9.25 -9.33
C LEU A 152 1.31 -10.34 -10.38
N LEU A 153 2.47 -10.47 -10.99
CA LEU A 153 2.74 -11.55 -11.96
C LEU A 153 2.64 -12.92 -11.30
N ALA A 154 3.18 -13.07 -10.09
CA ALA A 154 3.08 -14.31 -9.33
C ALA A 154 1.61 -14.65 -8.98
N ALA A 155 0.81 -13.63 -8.63
CA ALA A 155 -0.61 -13.80 -8.30
C ALA A 155 -1.51 -13.99 -9.53
N ALA A 156 -1.13 -13.40 -10.67
CA ALA A 156 -1.85 -13.52 -11.95
C ALA A 156 -1.45 -14.77 -12.73
N ALA A 157 -0.35 -15.43 -12.37
CA ALA A 157 -0.02 -16.72 -12.96
C ALA A 157 -1.22 -17.65 -12.74
N PRO A 158 -1.78 -18.27 -13.81
CA PRO A 158 -2.84 -19.24 -13.64
C PRO A 158 -2.35 -20.23 -12.59
N ALA A 159 -3.19 -20.48 -11.57
CA ALA A 159 -2.88 -21.51 -10.57
C ALA A 159 -2.33 -22.68 -11.37
N ARG A 160 -1.02 -22.95 -11.25
CA ARG A 160 -0.45 -24.11 -11.92
C ARG A 160 -1.39 -25.24 -11.56
N PRO A 161 -1.91 -25.99 -12.55
CA PRO A 161 -2.64 -27.20 -12.23
C PRO A 161 -1.74 -27.93 -11.24
N ASP A 162 -2.31 -28.21 -10.08
CA ASP A 162 -1.67 -28.85 -8.95
C ASP A 162 -0.47 -29.67 -9.43
N PRO A 163 0.79 -29.32 -9.15
CA PRO A 163 1.88 -30.18 -9.55
C PRO A 163 1.54 -31.52 -8.93
N GLY A 164 1.22 -32.49 -9.76
CA GLY A 164 0.89 -33.84 -9.32
C GLY A 164 1.84 -34.28 -8.22
N PRO A 165 1.47 -35.29 -7.42
CA PRO A 165 1.76 -35.49 -6.01
C PRO A 165 3.02 -34.81 -5.51
N ALA A 166 2.77 -33.81 -4.65
CA ALA A 166 3.76 -32.95 -4.02
C ALA A 166 5.03 -33.70 -3.64
N ASP A 167 6.19 -33.09 -3.95
CA ASP A 167 7.46 -33.43 -3.31
C ASP A 167 7.19 -33.66 -1.81
N PRO A 168 7.41 -34.86 -1.27
CA PRO A 168 7.02 -35.22 0.11
C PRO A 168 7.73 -34.42 1.21
N GLY A 169 8.46 -33.36 0.87
CA GLY A 169 9.19 -32.48 1.79
C GLY A 169 8.60 -31.11 2.09
N ARG A 170 7.51 -30.69 1.44
CA ARG A 170 6.90 -29.36 1.66
C ARG A 170 5.44 -29.48 2.08
N THR A 171 5.24 -29.75 3.34
CA THR A 171 3.90 -29.68 3.96
C THR A 171 3.41 -28.23 4.00
N ALA A 172 2.16 -28.01 3.54
CA ALA A 172 1.52 -26.70 3.73
C ALA A 172 1.51 -26.35 5.23
N PRO A 173 1.74 -25.08 5.59
CA PRO A 173 1.72 -24.69 6.99
C PRO A 173 0.39 -25.08 7.65
N PRO A 174 0.40 -25.58 8.89
CA PRO A 174 -0.81 -26.01 9.61
C PRO A 174 -1.77 -24.83 9.84
N ASP A 175 -3.05 -25.15 10.05
CA ASP A 175 -4.13 -24.24 10.47
C ASP A 175 -4.30 -22.98 9.59
N GLY A 176 -4.05 -23.08 8.28
CA GLY A 176 -4.23 -21.98 7.34
C GLY A 176 -3.24 -20.82 7.55
N LEU A 177 -2.11 -21.09 8.20
CA LEU A 177 -1.02 -20.12 8.26
C LEU A 177 -0.45 -19.86 6.87
N THR A 178 -0.16 -18.59 6.56
CA THR A 178 0.65 -18.25 5.39
C THR A 178 2.11 -18.64 5.62
N HIS A 179 2.91 -18.77 4.58
CA HIS A 179 4.35 -19.03 4.72
C HIS A 179 5.04 -18.01 5.63
N ARG A 180 4.66 -16.72 5.52
CA ARG A 180 5.21 -15.64 6.34
C ARG A 180 4.81 -15.76 7.81
N GLU A 181 3.58 -16.15 8.08
CA GLU A 181 3.11 -16.40 9.45
C GLU A 181 3.81 -17.63 10.06
N ALA A 182 4.03 -18.69 9.28
CA ALA A 182 4.78 -19.85 9.72
C ALA A 182 6.25 -19.52 10.01
N GLU A 183 6.89 -18.69 9.18
CA GLU A 183 8.25 -18.20 9.39
C GLU A 183 8.38 -17.37 10.68
N ILE A 184 7.44 -16.44 10.92
CA ILE A 184 7.41 -15.65 12.16
C ILE A 184 7.15 -16.56 13.36
N LEU A 185 6.25 -17.52 13.23
CA LEU A 185 5.94 -18.50 14.29
C LEU A 185 7.15 -19.38 14.62
N ALA A 186 7.93 -19.79 13.63
CA ALA A 186 9.19 -20.51 13.82
C ALA A 186 10.21 -19.66 14.61
N LEU A 187 10.35 -18.38 14.30
CA LEU A 187 11.22 -17.47 15.04
C LEU A 187 10.73 -17.21 16.48
N ILE A 188 9.42 -17.17 16.70
CA ILE A 188 8.82 -17.15 18.04
C ILE A 188 9.16 -18.45 18.78
N GLY A 189 9.06 -19.59 18.11
CA GLY A 189 9.45 -20.90 18.62
C GLY A 189 10.91 -21.01 19.03
N ALA A 190 11.79 -20.32 18.26
CA ALA A 190 13.21 -20.19 18.55
C ALA A 190 13.52 -19.16 19.67
N GLY A 191 12.50 -18.47 20.21
CA GLY A 191 12.64 -17.57 21.36
C GLY A 191 12.98 -16.13 21.03
N LEU A 192 13.01 -15.71 19.75
CA LEU A 192 13.34 -14.33 19.35
C LEU A 192 12.24 -13.37 19.83
N THR A 193 12.65 -12.17 20.25
CA THR A 193 11.74 -11.06 20.56
C THR A 193 11.17 -10.40 19.29
N ASN A 194 10.12 -9.58 19.41
CA ASN A 194 9.55 -8.89 18.25
C ASN A 194 10.56 -7.97 17.54
N PRO A 195 11.43 -7.19 18.25
CA PRO A 195 12.48 -6.42 17.59
C PRO A 195 13.48 -7.30 16.81
N GLU A 196 13.92 -8.43 17.38
CA GLU A 196 14.84 -9.35 16.72
C GLU A 196 14.22 -10.02 15.50
N ILE A 197 12.93 -10.35 15.56
CA ILE A 197 12.17 -10.86 14.41
C ILE A 197 12.07 -9.77 13.34
N ALA A 198 11.76 -8.53 13.75
CA ALA A 198 11.66 -7.38 12.86
C ALA A 198 12.98 -7.14 12.10
N GLU A 199 14.11 -7.13 12.82
CA GLU A 199 15.43 -6.98 12.24
C GLU A 199 15.77 -8.13 11.27
N ARG A 200 15.56 -9.38 11.71
CA ARG A 200 15.88 -10.57 10.92
C ARG A 200 15.09 -10.69 9.62
N LEU A 201 13.84 -10.22 9.64
CA LEU A 201 12.91 -10.31 8.52
C LEU A 201 12.78 -9.00 7.73
N TYR A 202 13.57 -7.98 8.11
CA TYR A 202 13.50 -6.62 7.54
C TYR A 202 12.08 -6.02 7.62
N LEU A 203 11.41 -6.21 8.77
CA LEU A 203 10.06 -5.70 9.04
C LEU A 203 10.07 -4.61 10.11
N SER A 204 8.98 -3.85 10.22
CA SER A 204 8.76 -3.01 11.39
C SER A 204 8.31 -3.86 12.59
N ASN A 205 8.59 -3.37 13.80
CA ASN A 205 8.09 -4.02 15.03
C ASN A 205 6.54 -4.05 15.07
N HIS A 206 5.88 -3.06 14.46
CA HIS A 206 4.43 -3.01 14.32
C HIS A 206 3.91 -4.12 13.39
N THR A 207 4.55 -4.30 12.24
CA THR A 207 4.22 -5.37 11.28
C THR A 207 4.35 -6.74 11.92
N VAL A 208 5.43 -6.97 12.70
CA VAL A 208 5.60 -8.22 13.44
C VAL A 208 4.45 -8.44 14.44
N LYS A 209 4.05 -7.40 15.20
CA LYS A 209 2.90 -7.48 16.11
C LYS A 209 1.60 -7.85 15.38
N THR A 210 1.36 -7.27 14.22
CA THR A 210 0.18 -7.56 13.39
C THR A 210 0.16 -9.02 12.95
N HIS A 211 1.28 -9.54 12.46
CA HIS A 211 1.40 -10.97 12.11
C HIS A 211 1.19 -11.86 13.33
N ILE A 212 1.76 -11.52 14.49
CA ILE A 212 1.59 -12.28 15.74
C ILE A 212 0.11 -12.36 16.13
N ASN A 213 -0.64 -11.27 16.04
CA ASN A 213 -2.08 -11.29 16.33
C ASN A 213 -2.85 -12.20 15.37
N ARG A 214 -2.52 -12.19 14.08
CA ARG A 214 -3.11 -13.10 13.08
C ARG A 214 -2.73 -14.57 13.36
N ILE A 215 -1.47 -14.83 13.71
CA ILE A 215 -0.99 -16.16 14.10
C ILE A 215 -1.78 -16.66 15.33
N PHE A 216 -1.93 -15.81 16.35
CA PHE A 216 -2.67 -16.19 17.55
C PHE A 216 -4.13 -16.54 17.24
N ALA A 217 -4.77 -15.72 16.37
CA ALA A 217 -6.15 -15.99 15.94
C ALA A 217 -6.28 -17.31 15.17
N LYS A 218 -5.33 -17.62 14.27
CA LYS A 218 -5.36 -18.85 13.45
C LYS A 218 -5.00 -20.09 14.23
N THR A 219 -4.02 -20.02 15.15
CA THR A 219 -3.53 -21.17 15.94
C THR A 219 -4.29 -21.36 17.25
N GLY A 220 -5.24 -20.48 17.60
CA GLY A 220 -5.92 -20.49 18.89
C GLY A 220 -4.98 -20.19 20.06
N SER A 221 -3.82 -19.60 19.82
CA SER A 221 -2.85 -19.28 20.87
C SER A 221 -3.29 -18.02 21.61
N ARG A 222 -3.49 -18.11 22.93
CA ARG A 222 -3.91 -16.97 23.77
C ARG A 222 -2.76 -16.02 24.15
N ASP A 223 -1.53 -16.49 24.06
CA ASP A 223 -0.32 -15.77 24.45
C ASP A 223 0.91 -16.32 23.71
N ARG A 224 2.06 -15.63 23.88
CA ARG A 224 3.32 -16.01 23.26
C ARG A 224 3.81 -17.39 23.71
N ALA A 225 3.61 -17.77 24.98
CA ALA A 225 4.03 -19.07 25.48
C ALA A 225 3.23 -20.20 24.81
N ALA A 226 1.92 -20.00 24.61
CA ALA A 226 1.07 -20.91 23.85
C ALA A 226 1.53 -21.03 22.38
N ALA A 227 1.92 -19.92 21.74
CA ALA A 227 2.43 -19.94 20.38
C ALA A 227 3.78 -20.67 20.26
N ILE A 228 4.69 -20.53 21.24
CA ILE A 228 5.93 -21.31 21.31
C ILE A 228 5.61 -22.81 21.43
N GLY A 229 4.66 -23.16 22.31
CA GLY A 229 4.20 -24.54 22.46
C GLY A 229 3.59 -25.11 21.17
N TYR A 230 2.84 -24.27 20.44
CA TYR A 230 2.28 -24.61 19.14
C TYR A 230 3.39 -24.87 18.10
N ALA A 231 4.34 -23.94 17.95
CA ALA A 231 5.46 -24.08 17.03
C ALA A 231 6.24 -25.39 17.24
N ARG A 232 6.52 -25.74 18.49
CA ARG A 232 7.20 -27.00 18.84
C ARG A 232 6.40 -28.25 18.47
N ARG A 233 5.08 -28.27 18.72
CA ARG A 233 4.21 -29.41 18.35
C ARG A 233 4.14 -29.64 16.85
N HIS A 234 4.23 -28.58 16.06
CA HIS A 234 4.12 -28.65 14.60
C HIS A 234 5.48 -28.62 13.90
N HIS A 235 6.60 -28.76 14.64
CA HIS A 235 7.96 -28.78 14.12
C HIS A 235 8.30 -27.52 13.27
N LEU A 236 7.75 -26.37 13.69
CA LEU A 236 8.02 -25.07 13.11
C LEU A 236 9.13 -24.37 13.92
N GLY A 237 10.38 -24.81 13.82
CA GLY A 237 11.47 -24.20 14.57
C GLY A 237 12.71 -25.08 14.60
#